data_b8eea48d4c9f81cd125008c4f1f4e3b0
#
_entry.id   b8eea48d4c9f81cd125008c4f1f4e3b0
#
_cell.length_a   1.000
_cell.length_b   1.000
_cell.length_c   1.000
_cell.angle_alpha   90.00
_cell.angle_beta   90.00
_cell.angle_gamma   90.00
#
_symmetry.space_group_name_H-M   'P 1'
#
loop_
_entity.id
_entity.type
_entity.pdbx_description
1 polymer ?
#
loop_
_entity_poly.entity_id
_entity_poly.type
_entity_poly.pdbx_seq_one_letter_code
_entity_poly.pdbx_strand_id
1 'polypeptide(L)'
;MSTLSFVKKLASKTRYAGTDGERDAYYLISEEFEKLCCKVEREETEYIKSTKFLILINLLTYWLTLVFIIISWLTHPLTVALLIIAVFGGMTKLVPKVTLKLAKTKSINVTATVNPERQHRLILCGHYDSSQVKSKFAQKYEKRITNVVPAMELAFIVYFVLLFVRGAYLLAVSNFNFALLIDLTPKMLGLWSVLWWSYTIVFLVMIVIGTYYGITMFTERYSYGADDNASGIAVMMETAKRLHGKDLNLRIDFVSFAAEEKGLFGSTKWVNKHVKEIDKERTYVLNLDCVGRGERFFIIKGLGMIFKKHSDQMLFDLLTNVFSELQLPYEECWSGSSDHAEFVNKRFRTCAIFRFNVKKANIAETILRNLFRIPIRTNSIPDEDWIHTEKDTAENIDEQRLEETTLFVVRLIERLNEKIKNIV
;
A
#
# COMPACT_ATOMS: atom_id res chain seq x y z
N MET A 1 -17.56 26.14 3.27
CA MET A 1 -17.03 25.55 2.01
C MET A 1 -17.54 24.12 1.96
N SER A 2 -18.15 23.65 0.83
CA SER A 2 -18.57 22.24 0.70
C SER A 2 -17.35 21.32 0.52
N THR A 3 -17.53 20.00 0.74
CA THR A 3 -16.48 19.00 0.58
C THR A 3 -15.87 19.05 -0.82
N LEU A 4 -16.71 19.08 -1.87
CA LEU A 4 -16.25 19.21 -3.24
C LEU A 4 -15.51 20.53 -3.50
N SER A 5 -15.98 21.64 -2.91
CA SER A 5 -15.30 22.93 -3.03
C SER A 5 -13.90 22.91 -2.39
N PHE A 6 -13.72 22.16 -1.30
CA PHE A 6 -12.42 21.97 -0.69
C PHE A 6 -11.50 21.11 -1.60
N VAL A 7 -12.02 20.02 -2.17
CA VAL A 7 -11.25 19.24 -3.18
C VAL A 7 -10.81 20.12 -4.33
N LYS A 8 -11.72 20.93 -4.91
CA LYS A 8 -11.39 21.87 -6.00
C LYS A 8 -10.29 22.84 -5.62
N LYS A 9 -10.32 23.38 -4.39
CA LYS A 9 -9.28 24.29 -3.90
C LYS A 9 -7.96 23.58 -3.70
N LEU A 10 -7.96 22.39 -3.09
CA LEU A 10 -6.75 21.62 -2.79
C LEU A 10 -6.12 21.07 -4.08
N ALA A 11 -6.91 20.58 -5.03
CA ALA A 11 -6.46 20.05 -6.32
C ALA A 11 -6.35 21.15 -7.43
N SER A 12 -6.43 22.44 -7.08
CA SER A 12 -6.22 23.52 -8.06
C SER A 12 -4.79 23.62 -8.56
N LYS A 13 -3.84 23.09 -7.80
CA LYS A 13 -2.42 22.94 -8.12
C LYS A 13 -1.99 21.51 -7.87
N THR A 14 -0.96 21.06 -8.59
CA THR A 14 -0.31 19.79 -8.31
C THR A 14 0.46 19.87 -6.99
N ARG A 15 0.36 18.83 -6.16
CA ARG A 15 0.92 18.82 -4.79
C ARG A 15 2.06 17.81 -4.64
N TYR A 16 2.78 17.57 -5.74
CA TYR A 16 3.91 16.65 -5.70
C TYR A 16 4.95 17.07 -4.66
N ALA A 17 5.46 16.11 -3.91
CA ALA A 17 6.38 16.35 -2.81
C ALA A 17 7.60 17.18 -3.23
N GLY A 18 7.83 18.31 -2.54
CA GLY A 18 8.87 19.29 -2.79
C GLY A 18 8.51 20.42 -3.76
N THR A 19 7.23 20.55 -4.13
CA THR A 19 6.73 21.66 -4.95
C THR A 19 6.08 22.76 -4.09
N ASP A 20 5.92 23.95 -4.68
CA ASP A 20 5.16 25.03 -4.03
C ASP A 20 3.70 24.65 -3.79
N GLY A 21 3.11 23.81 -4.67
CA GLY A 21 1.75 23.33 -4.50
C GLY A 21 1.58 22.42 -3.28
N GLU A 22 2.58 21.60 -2.95
CA GLU A 22 2.60 20.82 -1.70
C GLU A 22 2.66 21.76 -0.48
N ARG A 23 3.51 22.80 -0.56
CA ARG A 23 3.62 23.79 0.51
C ARG A 23 2.30 24.55 0.72
N ASP A 24 1.67 25.02 -0.34
CA ASP A 24 0.38 25.70 -0.27
C ASP A 24 -0.70 24.79 0.31
N ALA A 25 -0.65 23.48 0.01
CA ALA A 25 -1.60 22.49 0.50
C ALA A 25 -1.53 22.32 2.02
N TYR A 26 -0.33 22.10 2.59
CA TYR A 26 -0.28 21.92 4.05
C TYR A 26 -0.64 23.19 4.83
N TYR A 27 -0.37 24.38 4.30
CA TYR A 27 -0.87 25.62 4.90
C TYR A 27 -2.40 25.69 4.84
N LEU A 28 -2.99 25.42 3.67
CA LEU A 28 -4.44 25.40 3.51
C LEU A 28 -5.11 24.41 4.49
N ILE A 29 -4.59 23.20 4.59
CA ILE A 29 -5.10 22.16 5.49
C ILE A 29 -5.01 22.64 6.95
N SER A 30 -3.85 23.17 7.34
CA SER A 30 -3.64 23.67 8.70
C SER A 30 -4.61 24.79 9.05
N GLU A 31 -4.73 25.80 8.18
CA GLU A 31 -5.62 26.95 8.41
C GLU A 31 -7.09 26.55 8.53
N GLU A 32 -7.56 25.59 7.70
CA GLU A 32 -8.93 25.14 7.75
C GLU A 32 -9.22 24.33 9.03
N PHE A 33 -8.27 23.54 9.53
CA PHE A 33 -8.41 22.87 10.83
C PHE A 33 -8.31 23.84 12.00
N GLU A 34 -7.46 24.86 11.95
CA GLU A 34 -7.37 25.91 12.97
C GLU A 34 -8.69 26.68 13.12
N LYS A 35 -9.40 26.95 12.00
CA LYS A 35 -10.76 27.56 12.04
C LYS A 35 -11.81 26.72 12.78
N LEU A 36 -11.59 25.43 12.89
CA LEU A 36 -12.43 24.50 13.65
C LEU A 36 -11.97 24.32 15.11
N CYS A 37 -11.10 25.22 15.59
CA CYS A 37 -10.55 25.17 16.95
C CYS A 37 -9.79 23.87 17.26
N CYS A 38 -9.29 23.15 16.24
CA CYS A 38 -8.41 22.02 16.42
C CYS A 38 -7.01 22.48 16.86
N LYS A 39 -6.38 21.72 17.75
CA LYS A 39 -4.94 21.90 18.01
C LYS A 39 -4.18 21.37 16.79
N VAL A 40 -3.52 22.23 16.04
CA VAL A 40 -2.77 21.87 14.84
C VAL A 40 -1.27 21.81 15.12
N GLU A 41 -0.65 20.68 14.79
CA GLU A 41 0.78 20.46 14.86
C GLU A 41 1.34 20.19 13.46
N ARG A 42 2.49 20.78 13.14
CA ARG A 42 3.22 20.61 11.88
C ARG A 42 4.54 19.93 12.18
N GLU A 43 4.76 18.74 11.60
CA GLU A 43 5.95 17.96 11.85
C GLU A 43 6.78 17.77 10.58
N GLU A 44 8.07 18.13 10.64
CA GLU A 44 8.97 17.86 9.52
C GLU A 44 9.12 16.35 9.28
N THR A 45 9.01 15.97 8.02
CA THR A 45 9.36 14.65 7.51
C THR A 45 10.41 14.78 6.41
N GLU A 46 11.16 13.72 6.17
CA GLU A 46 12.21 13.71 5.14
C GLU A 46 11.95 12.57 4.16
N TYR A 47 12.20 12.82 2.88
CA TYR A 47 12.01 11.84 1.80
C TYR A 47 13.14 11.88 0.77
N ILE A 48 13.16 10.92 -0.17
CA ILE A 48 14.07 10.87 -1.30
C ILE A 48 13.43 11.54 -2.51
N LYS A 49 14.06 12.60 -3.02
CA LYS A 49 13.53 13.38 -4.14
C LYS A 49 13.39 12.57 -5.44
N SER A 50 14.34 11.71 -5.75
CA SER A 50 14.40 10.98 -7.03
C SER A 50 13.54 9.71 -7.01
N THR A 51 12.38 9.70 -7.68
CA THR A 51 11.55 8.50 -7.88
C THR A 51 12.30 7.43 -8.65
N LYS A 52 13.09 7.80 -9.67
CA LYS A 52 13.91 6.86 -10.45
C LYS A 52 14.92 6.13 -9.55
N PHE A 53 15.54 6.83 -8.60
CA PHE A 53 16.45 6.21 -7.63
C PHE A 53 15.71 5.21 -6.73
N LEU A 54 14.51 5.55 -6.24
CA LEU A 54 13.69 4.63 -5.45
C LEU A 54 13.30 3.37 -6.23
N ILE A 55 12.93 3.53 -7.50
CA ILE A 55 12.64 2.40 -8.38
C ILE A 55 13.88 1.52 -8.56
N LEU A 56 15.04 2.11 -8.86
CA LEU A 56 16.27 1.37 -9.07
C LEU A 56 16.72 0.59 -7.83
N ILE A 57 16.61 1.18 -6.62
CA ILE A 57 16.98 0.48 -5.39
C ILE A 57 16.05 -0.70 -5.08
N ASN A 58 14.76 -0.59 -5.40
CA ASN A 58 13.82 -1.70 -5.29
C ASN A 58 14.10 -2.81 -6.32
N LEU A 59 14.45 -2.44 -7.54
CA LEU A 59 14.82 -3.40 -8.60
C LEU A 59 16.14 -4.12 -8.34
N LEU A 60 17.03 -3.55 -7.53
CA LEU A 60 18.32 -4.15 -7.19
C LEU A 60 18.16 -5.57 -6.61
N THR A 61 17.13 -5.81 -5.82
CA THR A 61 16.83 -7.13 -5.25
C THR A 61 16.58 -8.18 -6.33
N TYR A 62 15.86 -7.83 -7.39
CA TYR A 62 15.58 -8.74 -8.52
C TYR A 62 16.84 -9.02 -9.34
N TRP A 63 17.69 -8.00 -9.58
CA TRP A 63 18.97 -8.18 -10.26
C TRP A 63 19.93 -9.06 -9.46
N LEU A 64 20.02 -8.87 -8.14
CA LEU A 64 20.80 -9.75 -7.26
C LEU A 64 20.27 -11.18 -7.31
N THR A 65 18.95 -11.37 -7.33
CA THR A 65 18.36 -12.70 -7.46
C THR A 65 18.75 -13.38 -8.76
N LEU A 66 18.77 -12.65 -9.89
CA LEU A 66 19.23 -13.19 -11.17
C LEU A 66 20.68 -13.67 -11.09
N VAL A 67 21.56 -12.89 -10.46
CA VAL A 67 22.96 -13.31 -10.24
C VAL A 67 23.02 -14.63 -9.45
N PHE A 68 22.24 -14.77 -8.39
CA PHE A 68 22.18 -16.03 -7.62
C PHE A 68 21.60 -17.18 -8.44
N ILE A 69 20.60 -16.94 -9.28
CA ILE A 69 20.08 -17.96 -10.19
C ILE A 69 21.17 -18.45 -11.14
N ILE A 70 21.97 -17.55 -11.71
CA ILE A 70 23.08 -17.90 -12.59
C ILE A 70 24.16 -18.70 -11.82
N ILE A 71 24.53 -18.25 -10.63
CA ILE A 71 25.51 -18.94 -9.78
C ILE A 71 25.00 -20.32 -9.34
N SER A 72 23.68 -20.52 -9.24
CA SER A 72 23.08 -21.81 -8.84
C SER A 72 23.44 -22.97 -9.77
N TRP A 73 23.82 -22.68 -11.01
CA TRP A 73 24.32 -23.67 -11.92
C TRP A 73 25.68 -24.20 -11.51
N LEU A 74 26.51 -23.36 -10.93
CA LEU A 74 27.90 -23.66 -10.52
C LEU A 74 28.00 -24.21 -9.10
N THR A 75 26.92 -24.12 -8.31
CA THR A 75 26.91 -24.48 -6.89
C THR A 75 25.73 -25.37 -6.53
N HIS A 76 25.73 -25.91 -5.32
CA HIS A 76 24.63 -26.78 -4.88
C HIS A 76 23.31 -26.00 -4.77
N PRO A 77 22.20 -26.49 -5.39
CA PRO A 77 20.93 -25.72 -5.48
C PRO A 77 20.33 -25.31 -4.14
N LEU A 78 20.46 -26.12 -3.09
CA LEU A 78 19.97 -25.77 -1.77
C LEU A 78 20.73 -24.59 -1.17
N THR A 79 22.05 -24.52 -1.35
CA THR A 79 22.85 -23.36 -0.90
C THR A 79 22.34 -22.08 -1.52
N VAL A 80 22.03 -22.12 -2.81
CA VAL A 80 21.50 -20.94 -3.52
C VAL A 80 20.09 -20.61 -3.09
N ALA A 81 19.23 -21.60 -2.90
CA ALA A 81 17.88 -21.35 -2.38
C ALA A 81 17.92 -20.65 -1.01
N LEU A 82 18.80 -21.10 -0.12
CA LEU A 82 19.01 -20.45 1.18
C LEU A 82 19.58 -19.03 1.06
N LEU A 83 20.54 -18.82 0.11
CA LEU A 83 21.08 -17.49 -0.16
C LEU A 83 20.00 -16.53 -0.70
N ILE A 84 19.16 -17.00 -1.61
CA ILE A 84 18.03 -16.21 -2.13
C ILE A 84 17.09 -15.80 -0.99
N ILE A 85 16.72 -16.73 -0.11
CA ILE A 85 15.89 -16.43 1.07
C ILE A 85 16.59 -15.39 1.96
N ALA A 86 17.87 -15.57 2.25
CA ALA A 86 18.63 -14.66 3.10
C ALA A 86 18.75 -13.26 2.47
N VAL A 87 18.98 -13.18 1.16
CA VAL A 87 19.05 -11.91 0.42
C VAL A 87 17.68 -11.21 0.42
N PHE A 88 16.61 -11.91 0.02
CA PHE A 88 15.27 -11.33 0.05
C PHE A 88 14.86 -10.88 1.46
N GLY A 89 15.02 -11.76 2.45
CA GLY A 89 14.72 -11.43 3.84
C GLY A 89 15.61 -10.32 4.41
N GLY A 90 16.86 -10.24 3.99
CA GLY A 90 17.77 -9.16 4.33
C GLY A 90 17.41 -7.84 3.67
N MET A 91 17.13 -7.86 2.35
CA MET A 91 16.79 -6.67 1.57
C MET A 91 15.46 -6.05 2.01
N THR A 92 14.44 -6.85 2.33
CA THR A 92 13.16 -6.33 2.84
C THR A 92 13.32 -5.55 4.15
N LYS A 93 14.36 -5.80 4.92
CA LYS A 93 14.69 -5.08 6.15
C LYS A 93 15.70 -3.96 5.93
N LEU A 94 16.67 -4.16 5.02
CA LEU A 94 17.78 -3.24 4.78
C LEU A 94 17.37 -2.06 3.91
N VAL A 95 16.65 -2.32 2.82
CA VAL A 95 16.24 -1.28 1.87
C VAL A 95 15.43 -0.16 2.55
N PRO A 96 14.37 -0.43 3.35
CA PRO A 96 13.65 0.63 4.05
C PRO A 96 14.55 1.44 5.02
N LYS A 97 15.49 0.78 5.71
CA LYS A 97 16.41 1.47 6.62
C LYS A 97 17.39 2.38 5.87
N VAL A 98 17.90 1.91 4.74
CA VAL A 98 18.83 2.68 3.90
C VAL A 98 18.11 3.86 3.26
N THR A 99 16.92 3.64 2.71
CA THR A 99 16.12 4.71 2.10
C THR A 99 15.77 5.80 3.12
N LEU A 100 15.38 5.44 4.35
CA LEU A 100 15.13 6.41 5.42
C LEU A 100 16.39 7.22 5.80
N LYS A 101 17.58 6.61 5.76
CA LYS A 101 18.85 7.33 6.02
C LYS A 101 19.27 8.24 4.87
N LEU A 102 18.91 7.89 3.63
CA LEU A 102 19.21 8.67 2.43
C LEU A 102 18.18 9.80 2.18
N ALA A 103 17.06 9.79 2.90
CA ALA A 103 16.06 10.85 2.84
C ALA A 103 16.64 12.16 3.41
N LYS A 104 16.65 13.22 2.59
CA LYS A 104 17.23 14.53 2.93
C LYS A 104 16.33 15.71 2.55
N THR A 105 15.37 15.49 1.66
CA THR A 105 14.44 16.52 1.25
C THR A 105 13.31 16.60 2.26
N LYS A 106 12.99 17.82 2.70
CA LYS A 106 11.99 18.04 3.76
C LYS A 106 10.59 18.22 3.19
N SER A 107 9.62 17.76 3.94
CA SER A 107 8.19 18.02 3.80
C SER A 107 7.54 18.12 5.19
N ILE A 108 6.21 18.30 5.26
CA ILE A 108 5.50 18.58 6.52
C ILE A 108 4.27 17.67 6.65
N ASN A 109 4.22 16.84 7.68
CA ASN A 109 2.97 16.21 8.12
C ASN A 109 2.14 17.20 8.95
N VAL A 110 0.83 17.18 8.79
CA VAL A 110 -0.10 18.01 9.57
C VAL A 110 -0.98 17.12 10.42
N THR A 111 -0.99 17.37 11.72
CA THR A 111 -1.88 16.69 12.67
C THR A 111 -2.81 17.71 13.31
N ALA A 112 -4.13 17.52 13.18
CA ALA A 112 -5.15 18.32 13.84
C ALA A 112 -5.86 17.46 14.88
N THR A 113 -5.87 17.90 16.14
CA THR A 113 -6.40 17.12 17.27
C THR A 113 -7.65 17.76 17.85
N VAL A 114 -8.66 16.93 18.09
CA VAL A 114 -9.90 17.23 18.82
C VAL A 114 -9.94 16.38 20.08
N ASN A 115 -10.39 16.95 21.21
CA ASN A 115 -10.48 16.31 22.53
C ASN A 115 -9.15 15.64 22.97
N PRO A 116 -8.04 16.39 23.05
CA PRO A 116 -6.71 15.81 23.32
C PRO A 116 -6.60 15.10 24.68
N GLU A 117 -7.47 15.39 25.60
CA GLU A 117 -7.50 14.85 26.97
C GLU A 117 -8.11 13.43 27.07
N ARG A 118 -8.81 12.97 26.03
CA ARG A 118 -9.46 11.65 26.03
C ARG A 118 -8.46 10.53 25.89
N GLN A 119 -8.68 9.40 26.60
CA GLN A 119 -7.76 8.25 26.62
C GLN A 119 -7.88 7.37 25.36
N HIS A 120 -9.12 7.13 24.90
CA HIS A 120 -9.35 6.41 23.65
C HIS A 120 -9.10 7.34 22.47
N ARG A 121 -8.44 6.83 21.43
CA ARG A 121 -7.97 7.63 20.30
C ARG A 121 -8.39 7.02 18.97
N LEU A 122 -8.89 7.84 18.07
CA LEU A 122 -8.99 7.52 16.65
C LEU A 122 -8.01 8.38 15.87
N ILE A 123 -7.16 7.75 15.07
CA ILE A 123 -6.36 8.40 14.06
C ILE A 123 -7.09 8.23 12.73
N LEU A 124 -7.60 9.33 12.19
CA LEU A 124 -8.15 9.38 10.85
C LEU A 124 -7.09 10.00 9.95
N CYS A 125 -6.59 9.24 8.97
CA CYS A 125 -5.43 9.67 8.21
C CYS A 125 -5.58 9.47 6.71
N GLY A 126 -4.73 10.15 5.95
CA GLY A 126 -4.56 10.08 4.53
C GLY A 126 -3.45 11.03 4.09
N HIS A 127 -2.96 10.91 2.87
CA HIS A 127 -1.93 11.78 2.36
C HIS A 127 -2.50 12.98 1.60
N TYR A 128 -1.72 14.05 1.51
CA TYR A 128 -2.15 15.25 0.79
C TYR A 128 -1.27 15.59 -0.42
N ASP A 129 -0.12 14.92 -0.58
CA ASP A 129 0.68 15.05 -1.79
C ASP A 129 0.02 14.35 -2.98
N SER A 130 0.47 14.67 -4.18
CA SER A 130 -0.03 14.06 -5.41
C SER A 130 1.12 13.44 -6.21
N SER A 131 0.80 12.47 -7.06
CA SER A 131 1.75 11.67 -7.81
C SER A 131 2.33 12.33 -9.05
N GLN A 132 3.36 11.69 -9.62
CA GLN A 132 3.75 11.92 -11.01
C GLN A 132 2.75 11.23 -11.95
N VAL A 133 2.52 11.85 -13.11
CA VAL A 133 1.66 11.26 -14.15
C VAL A 133 2.36 10.07 -14.79
N LYS A 134 1.68 8.94 -14.85
CA LYS A 134 2.12 7.76 -15.60
C LYS A 134 2.35 8.10 -17.08
N SER A 135 3.41 7.59 -17.66
CA SER A 135 3.68 7.78 -19.09
C SER A 135 2.57 7.13 -19.95
N LYS A 136 2.41 7.61 -21.19
CA LYS A 136 1.48 6.97 -22.14
C LYS A 136 1.80 5.48 -22.36
N PHE A 137 3.06 5.11 -22.28
CA PHE A 137 3.49 3.71 -22.31
C PHE A 137 2.97 2.95 -21.09
N ALA A 138 3.17 3.49 -19.89
CA ALA A 138 2.68 2.86 -18.67
C ALA A 138 1.14 2.74 -18.68
N GLN A 139 0.42 3.81 -18.96
CA GLN A 139 -1.06 3.78 -19.05
C GLN A 139 -1.58 2.73 -20.07
N LYS A 140 -0.94 2.63 -21.24
CA LYS A 140 -1.30 1.66 -22.28
C LYS A 140 -1.08 0.21 -21.87
N TYR A 141 0.04 -0.06 -21.17
CA TYR A 141 0.47 -1.42 -20.86
C TYR A 141 0.19 -1.82 -19.42
N GLU A 142 -0.17 -0.90 -18.54
CA GLU A 142 -0.45 -1.16 -17.12
C GLU A 142 -1.44 -2.31 -16.94
N LYS A 143 -2.56 -2.29 -17.64
CA LYS A 143 -3.57 -3.34 -17.60
C LYS A 143 -3.04 -4.72 -18.02
N ARG A 144 -2.07 -4.75 -18.96
CA ARG A 144 -1.39 -6.00 -19.37
C ARG A 144 -0.37 -6.42 -18.35
N ILE A 145 0.42 -5.49 -17.83
CA ILE A 145 1.47 -5.74 -16.85
C ILE A 145 0.88 -6.18 -15.52
N THR A 146 -0.15 -5.50 -15.02
CA THR A 146 -0.87 -5.92 -13.80
C THR A 146 -1.52 -7.29 -13.92
N ASN A 147 -1.92 -7.72 -15.13
CA ASN A 147 -2.39 -9.07 -15.36
C ASN A 147 -1.26 -10.11 -15.43
N VAL A 148 -0.05 -9.71 -15.79
CA VAL A 148 1.11 -10.60 -15.92
C VAL A 148 1.88 -10.76 -14.62
N VAL A 149 1.92 -9.72 -13.76
CA VAL A 149 2.65 -9.76 -12.47
C VAL A 149 2.26 -10.97 -11.61
N PRO A 150 0.98 -11.30 -11.37
CA PRO A 150 0.63 -12.48 -10.59
C PRO A 150 1.11 -13.80 -11.23
N ALA A 151 1.11 -13.89 -12.56
CA ALA A 151 1.65 -15.05 -13.26
C ALA A 151 3.17 -15.17 -13.08
N MET A 152 3.87 -14.03 -13.05
CA MET A 152 5.30 -13.96 -12.76
C MET A 152 5.62 -14.42 -11.34
N GLU A 153 4.86 -13.94 -10.37
CA GLU A 153 5.03 -14.34 -8.97
C GLU A 153 4.79 -15.84 -8.79
N LEU A 154 3.73 -16.38 -9.40
CA LEU A 154 3.45 -17.81 -9.39
C LEU A 154 4.59 -18.60 -10.05
N ALA A 155 5.05 -18.17 -11.21
CA ALA A 155 6.16 -18.81 -11.90
C ALA A 155 7.45 -18.78 -11.04
N PHE A 156 7.74 -17.67 -10.35
CA PHE A 156 8.88 -17.56 -9.44
C PHE A 156 8.77 -18.57 -8.28
N ILE A 157 7.60 -18.73 -7.71
CA ILE A 157 7.35 -19.71 -6.63
C ILE A 157 7.58 -21.12 -7.14
N VAL A 158 7.04 -21.48 -8.31
CA VAL A 158 7.23 -22.80 -8.93
C VAL A 158 8.73 -23.08 -9.15
N TYR A 159 9.47 -22.12 -9.70
CA TYR A 159 10.91 -22.26 -9.87
C TYR A 159 11.63 -22.49 -8.54
N PHE A 160 11.27 -21.74 -7.52
CA PHE A 160 11.87 -21.86 -6.19
C PHE A 160 11.65 -23.26 -5.60
N VAL A 161 10.42 -23.79 -5.74
CA VAL A 161 10.09 -25.16 -5.35
C VAL A 161 10.93 -26.17 -6.13
N LEU A 162 11.09 -25.99 -7.43
CA LEU A 162 11.92 -26.86 -8.26
C LEU A 162 13.39 -26.86 -7.85
N LEU A 163 13.94 -25.71 -7.40
CA LEU A 163 15.30 -25.68 -6.84
C LEU A 163 15.44 -26.54 -5.59
N PHE A 164 14.44 -26.52 -4.69
CA PHE A 164 14.44 -27.39 -3.51
C PHE A 164 14.35 -28.86 -3.87
N VAL A 165 13.44 -29.23 -4.79
CA VAL A 165 13.27 -30.62 -5.25
C VAL A 165 14.57 -31.12 -5.87
N ARG A 166 15.21 -30.33 -6.74
CA ARG A 166 16.53 -30.67 -7.32
C ARG A 166 17.59 -30.88 -6.24
N GLY A 167 17.66 -29.96 -5.27
CA GLY A 167 18.64 -30.04 -4.20
C GLY A 167 18.44 -31.27 -3.31
N ALA A 168 17.20 -31.56 -2.95
CA ALA A 168 16.85 -32.78 -2.20
C ALA A 168 17.18 -34.06 -2.98
N TYR A 169 16.89 -34.09 -4.29
CA TYR A 169 17.25 -35.19 -5.18
C TYR A 169 18.76 -35.43 -5.20
N LEU A 170 19.56 -34.39 -5.41
CA LEU A 170 21.03 -34.50 -5.42
C LEU A 170 21.59 -34.98 -4.08
N LEU A 171 21.03 -34.52 -2.95
CA LEU A 171 21.41 -35.01 -1.63
C LEU A 171 21.06 -36.47 -1.45
N ALA A 172 19.88 -36.91 -1.90
CA ALA A 172 19.45 -38.31 -1.81
C ALA A 172 20.39 -39.20 -2.63
N VAL A 173 20.72 -38.82 -3.86
CA VAL A 173 21.66 -39.58 -4.72
C VAL A 173 23.05 -39.66 -4.10
N SER A 174 23.55 -38.57 -3.52
CA SER A 174 24.90 -38.54 -2.94
C SER A 174 25.06 -39.30 -1.64
N ASN A 175 23.99 -39.41 -0.83
CA ASN A 175 24.09 -39.95 0.53
C ASN A 175 23.50 -41.37 0.68
N PHE A 176 22.54 -41.79 -0.16
CA PHE A 176 21.77 -43.02 0.04
C PHE A 176 22.03 -44.11 -0.99
N ASN A 177 22.91 -43.89 -2.00
CA ASN A 177 23.32 -44.88 -3.02
C ASN A 177 22.16 -45.73 -3.62
N PHE A 178 21.00 -45.11 -3.84
CA PHE A 178 19.88 -45.79 -4.49
C PHE A 178 20.19 -46.02 -5.97
N ALA A 179 20.46 -47.28 -6.38
CA ALA A 179 20.80 -47.67 -7.75
C ALA A 179 19.81 -47.09 -8.78
N LEU A 180 18.50 -47.16 -8.50
CA LEU A 180 17.44 -46.62 -9.36
C LEU A 180 17.58 -45.12 -9.58
N LEU A 181 17.98 -44.35 -8.58
CA LEU A 181 18.17 -42.90 -8.68
C LEU A 181 19.40 -42.56 -9.46
N ILE A 182 20.47 -43.40 -9.36
CA ILE A 182 21.73 -43.23 -10.11
C ILE A 182 21.49 -43.40 -11.61
N ASP A 183 20.70 -44.41 -12.01
CA ASP A 183 20.38 -44.66 -13.45
C ASP A 183 19.52 -43.53 -14.06
N LEU A 184 18.67 -42.91 -13.29
CA LEU A 184 17.85 -41.77 -13.73
C LEU A 184 18.58 -40.44 -13.74
N THR A 185 19.72 -40.33 -13.02
CA THR A 185 20.44 -39.06 -12.83
C THR A 185 20.82 -38.35 -14.13
N PRO A 186 21.38 -38.99 -15.18
CA PRO A 186 21.73 -38.32 -16.43
C PRO A 186 20.51 -37.72 -17.14
N LYS A 187 19.38 -38.44 -17.19
CA LYS A 187 18.12 -37.97 -17.81
C LYS A 187 17.52 -36.83 -17.02
N MET A 188 17.49 -36.94 -15.69
CA MET A 188 17.00 -35.87 -14.81
C MET A 188 17.86 -34.61 -14.89
N LEU A 189 19.19 -34.74 -14.92
CA LEU A 189 20.12 -33.60 -15.10
C LEU A 189 19.90 -32.89 -16.44
N GLY A 190 19.68 -33.63 -17.52
CA GLY A 190 19.33 -33.07 -18.82
C GLY A 190 18.03 -32.26 -18.78
N LEU A 191 16.98 -32.84 -18.21
CA LEU A 191 15.69 -32.13 -18.02
C LEU A 191 15.85 -30.87 -17.16
N TRP A 192 16.56 -30.99 -16.04
CA TRP A 192 16.83 -29.84 -15.16
C TRP A 192 17.63 -28.73 -15.88
N SER A 193 18.58 -29.08 -16.74
CA SER A 193 19.31 -28.08 -17.52
C SER A 193 18.40 -27.30 -18.44
N VAL A 194 17.52 -27.96 -19.17
CA VAL A 194 16.54 -27.31 -20.05
C VAL A 194 15.61 -26.42 -19.26
N LEU A 195 15.02 -26.90 -18.18
CA LEU A 195 14.12 -26.13 -17.32
C LEU A 195 14.85 -24.91 -16.71
N TRP A 196 16.08 -25.11 -16.24
CA TRP A 196 16.86 -24.04 -15.61
C TRP A 196 17.20 -22.92 -16.61
N TRP A 197 17.70 -23.25 -17.80
CA TRP A 197 18.01 -22.26 -18.82
C TRP A 197 16.77 -21.54 -19.33
N SER A 198 15.69 -22.25 -19.60
CA SER A 198 14.42 -21.67 -20.02
C SER A 198 13.93 -20.66 -18.98
N TYR A 199 14.01 -21.04 -17.71
CA TYR A 199 13.57 -20.19 -16.61
C TYR A 199 14.45 -18.95 -16.42
N THR A 200 15.78 -19.14 -16.48
CA THR A 200 16.75 -18.05 -16.36
C THR A 200 16.55 -17.02 -17.47
N ILE A 201 16.31 -17.47 -18.71
CA ILE A 201 16.04 -16.58 -19.85
C ILE A 201 14.72 -15.83 -19.63
N VAL A 202 13.64 -16.52 -19.26
CA VAL A 202 12.36 -15.88 -18.98
C VAL A 202 12.51 -14.85 -17.86
N PHE A 203 13.17 -15.19 -16.76
CA PHE A 203 13.37 -14.29 -15.63
C PHE A 203 14.23 -13.08 -16.01
N LEU A 204 15.29 -13.27 -16.81
CA LEU A 204 16.10 -12.17 -17.36
C LEU A 204 15.25 -11.22 -18.21
N VAL A 205 14.47 -11.75 -19.15
CA VAL A 205 13.58 -10.94 -20.01
C VAL A 205 12.60 -10.15 -19.13
N MET A 206 12.06 -10.77 -18.12
CA MET A 206 11.12 -10.12 -17.20
C MET A 206 11.76 -9.01 -16.38
N ILE A 207 12.98 -9.21 -15.85
CA ILE A 207 13.72 -8.16 -15.13
C ILE A 207 14.02 -6.99 -16.07
N VAL A 208 14.46 -7.25 -17.30
CA VAL A 208 14.75 -6.20 -18.29
C VAL A 208 13.48 -5.40 -18.62
N ILE A 209 12.36 -6.07 -18.89
CA ILE A 209 11.07 -5.42 -19.16
C ILE A 209 10.61 -4.65 -17.92
N GLY A 210 10.67 -5.25 -16.73
CA GLY A 210 10.29 -4.60 -15.47
C GLY A 210 11.16 -3.38 -15.15
N THR A 211 12.47 -3.46 -15.41
CA THR A 211 13.39 -2.34 -15.24
C THR A 211 13.07 -1.20 -16.22
N TYR A 212 12.89 -1.55 -17.51
CA TYR A 212 12.48 -0.56 -18.52
C TYR A 212 11.15 0.09 -18.16
N TYR A 213 10.16 -0.71 -17.80
CA TYR A 213 8.86 -0.21 -17.36
C TYR A 213 8.98 0.70 -16.14
N GLY A 214 9.70 0.29 -15.10
CA GLY A 214 9.88 1.09 -13.88
C GLY A 214 10.55 2.44 -14.16
N ILE A 215 11.61 2.47 -14.99
CA ILE A 215 12.32 3.71 -15.32
C ILE A 215 11.45 4.65 -16.19
N THR A 216 10.62 4.08 -17.08
CA THR A 216 9.75 4.85 -17.99
C THR A 216 8.34 5.05 -17.48
N MET A 217 8.02 4.53 -16.29
CA MET A 217 6.68 4.51 -15.73
C MET A 217 6.10 5.91 -15.56
N PHE A 218 6.89 6.85 -15.04
CA PHE A 218 6.46 8.20 -14.75
C PHE A 218 7.04 9.22 -15.72
N THR A 219 6.24 10.27 -16.00
CA THR A 219 6.66 11.46 -16.74
C THR A 219 7.23 12.51 -15.78
N GLU A 220 7.69 13.64 -16.31
CA GLU A 220 8.04 14.84 -15.52
C GLU A 220 6.80 15.69 -15.17
N ARG A 221 5.59 15.25 -15.55
CA ARG A 221 4.33 15.93 -15.22
C ARG A 221 3.74 15.38 -13.93
N TYR A 222 2.97 16.20 -13.23
CA TYR A 222 2.35 15.84 -11.97
C TYR A 222 0.83 15.76 -12.11
N SER A 223 0.21 14.80 -11.43
CA SER A 223 -1.24 14.68 -11.28
C SER A 223 -1.78 15.79 -10.38
N TYR A 224 -3.00 16.22 -10.62
CA TYR A 224 -3.72 17.07 -9.67
C TYR A 224 -4.13 16.31 -8.41
N GLY A 225 -4.24 14.98 -8.45
CA GLY A 225 -4.52 14.14 -7.31
C GLY A 225 -5.84 14.48 -6.61
N ALA A 226 -6.90 14.69 -7.39
CA ALA A 226 -8.17 15.10 -6.82
C ALA A 226 -8.84 13.98 -6.03
N ASP A 227 -8.79 12.75 -6.58
CA ASP A 227 -9.20 11.56 -5.86
C ASP A 227 -8.06 11.01 -5.01
N ASP A 228 -6.86 11.03 -5.54
CA ASP A 228 -5.61 10.53 -4.95
C ASP A 228 -4.68 11.70 -4.52
N ASN A 229 -4.78 12.31 -3.28
CA ASN A 229 -5.78 11.95 -2.27
C ASN A 229 -6.38 13.23 -1.64
N ALA A 230 -6.73 14.25 -2.48
CA ALA A 230 -7.45 15.40 -1.98
C ALA A 230 -8.87 15.03 -1.48
N SER A 231 -9.45 13.93 -2.01
CA SER A 231 -10.75 13.42 -1.59
C SER A 231 -10.74 12.97 -0.13
N GLY A 232 -9.73 12.18 0.28
CA GLY A 232 -9.59 11.72 1.66
C GLY A 232 -9.41 12.88 2.65
N ILE A 233 -8.55 13.86 2.29
CA ILE A 233 -8.36 15.07 3.11
C ILE A 233 -9.65 15.89 3.23
N ALA A 234 -10.41 16.02 2.15
CA ALA A 234 -11.69 16.74 2.18
C ALA A 234 -12.74 16.06 3.06
N VAL A 235 -12.79 14.72 3.01
CA VAL A 235 -13.66 13.94 3.90
C VAL A 235 -13.23 14.10 5.37
N MET A 236 -11.93 14.09 5.66
CA MET A 236 -11.42 14.35 7.01
C MET A 236 -11.84 15.74 7.51
N MET A 237 -11.68 16.76 6.67
CA MET A 237 -12.05 18.14 6.99
C MET A 237 -13.56 18.28 7.26
N GLU A 238 -14.38 17.69 6.40
CA GLU A 238 -15.84 17.75 6.56
C GLU A 238 -16.31 16.95 7.79
N THR A 239 -15.65 15.81 8.06
CA THR A 239 -15.88 15.04 9.29
C THR A 239 -15.58 15.89 10.53
N ALA A 240 -14.45 16.60 10.55
CA ALA A 240 -14.11 17.50 11.66
C ALA A 240 -15.17 18.58 11.89
N LYS A 241 -15.70 19.18 10.82
CA LYS A 241 -16.80 20.16 10.91
C LYS A 241 -18.07 19.55 11.51
N ARG A 242 -18.49 18.38 11.04
CA ARG A 242 -19.71 17.70 11.53
C ARG A 242 -19.60 17.23 12.97
N LEU A 243 -18.41 17.02 13.46
CA LEU A 243 -18.11 16.63 14.83
C LEU A 243 -17.82 17.83 15.74
N HIS A 244 -17.65 19.02 15.18
CA HIS A 244 -17.35 20.22 15.96
C HIS A 244 -18.46 20.49 17.00
N GLY A 245 -18.06 20.66 18.27
CA GLY A 245 -18.97 20.87 19.40
C GLY A 245 -19.70 19.61 19.91
N LYS A 246 -19.49 18.43 19.32
CA LYS A 246 -20.04 17.18 19.87
C LYS A 246 -19.18 16.67 21.03
N ASP A 247 -19.85 16.26 22.13
CA ASP A 247 -19.17 15.61 23.27
C ASP A 247 -18.89 14.14 22.96
N LEU A 248 -17.64 13.86 22.61
CA LEU A 248 -17.17 12.52 22.33
C LEU A 248 -16.19 12.05 23.41
N ASN A 249 -16.31 10.81 23.88
CA ASN A 249 -15.33 10.17 24.77
C ASN A 249 -14.11 9.65 24.00
N LEU A 250 -13.78 10.31 22.91
CA LEU A 250 -12.79 9.90 21.93
C LEU A 250 -11.92 11.10 21.54
N ARG A 251 -10.62 10.98 21.66
CA ARG A 251 -9.66 11.85 20.99
C ARG A 251 -9.65 11.52 19.51
N ILE A 252 -9.72 12.51 18.64
CA ILE A 252 -9.61 12.31 17.22
C ILE A 252 -8.41 13.11 16.71
N ASP A 253 -7.47 12.42 16.07
CA ASP A 253 -6.38 13.03 15.36
C ASP A 253 -6.58 12.87 13.85
N PHE A 254 -6.73 13.97 13.16
CA PHE A 254 -6.75 14.04 11.71
C PHE A 254 -5.32 14.25 11.23
N VAL A 255 -4.74 13.20 10.62
CA VAL A 255 -3.32 13.22 10.22
C VAL A 255 -3.20 13.23 8.70
N SER A 256 -2.73 14.36 8.16
CA SER A 256 -2.47 14.53 6.74
C SER A 256 -0.98 14.29 6.47
N PHE A 257 -0.66 13.18 5.81
CA PHE A 257 0.71 12.79 5.53
C PHE A 257 1.25 13.43 4.26
N ALA A 258 2.54 13.74 4.28
CA ALA A 258 3.32 14.20 3.15
C ALA A 258 4.12 13.06 2.53
N ALA A 259 4.50 13.20 1.26
CA ALA A 259 5.42 12.30 0.57
C ALA A 259 5.04 10.80 0.65
N GLU A 260 3.74 10.50 0.63
CA GLU A 260 3.21 9.15 0.49
C GLU A 260 3.62 8.56 -0.85
N GLU A 261 3.40 9.31 -1.92
CA GLU A 261 3.71 8.99 -3.31
C GLU A 261 5.21 8.78 -3.61
N LYS A 262 6.03 9.09 -2.63
CA LYS A 262 7.47 8.80 -2.63
C LYS A 262 7.83 7.48 -1.95
N GLY A 263 6.85 6.76 -1.41
CA GLY A 263 7.00 5.50 -0.71
C GLY A 263 6.76 5.61 0.79
N LEU A 264 5.64 6.19 1.18
CA LEU A 264 5.12 6.24 2.54
C LEU A 264 6.03 6.98 3.55
N PHE A 265 6.87 7.93 3.09
CA PHE A 265 7.85 8.57 3.97
C PHE A 265 7.19 9.33 5.13
N GLY A 266 6.09 10.05 4.87
CA GLY A 266 5.38 10.81 5.87
C GLY A 266 4.85 9.94 6.99
N SER A 267 4.06 8.93 6.65
CA SER A 267 3.49 8.00 7.63
C SER A 267 4.57 7.14 8.32
N THR A 268 5.60 6.69 7.59
CA THR A 268 6.72 5.93 8.17
C THR A 268 7.43 6.73 9.26
N LYS A 269 7.78 7.98 8.99
CA LYS A 269 8.49 8.86 9.95
C LYS A 269 7.58 9.18 11.15
N TRP A 270 6.33 9.57 10.89
CA TRP A 270 5.37 9.90 11.93
C TRP A 270 5.11 8.70 12.86
N VAL A 271 4.81 7.54 12.31
CA VAL A 271 4.56 6.33 13.11
C VAL A 271 5.80 5.93 13.91
N ASN A 272 6.99 5.96 13.32
CA ASN A 272 8.23 5.64 14.05
C ASN A 272 8.51 6.61 15.20
N LYS A 273 8.15 7.88 15.07
CA LYS A 273 8.30 8.89 16.12
C LYS A 273 7.32 8.65 17.27
N HIS A 274 6.05 8.42 16.96
CA HIS A 274 4.97 8.39 17.94
C HIS A 274 4.63 7.00 18.51
N VAL A 275 5.13 5.92 17.89
CA VAL A 275 4.75 4.53 18.25
C VAL A 275 5.00 4.15 19.71
N LYS A 276 5.95 4.81 20.39
CA LYS A 276 6.28 4.54 21.79
C LYS A 276 5.39 5.30 22.77
N GLU A 277 4.78 6.40 22.33
CA GLU A 277 3.96 7.31 23.12
C GLU A 277 2.47 6.98 23.03
N ILE A 278 2.06 6.26 21.99
CA ILE A 278 0.67 5.94 21.72
C ILE A 278 0.30 4.58 22.30
N ASP A 279 -0.72 4.57 23.17
CA ASP A 279 -1.34 3.32 23.64
C ASP A 279 -2.11 2.64 22.50
N LYS A 280 -1.55 1.56 21.98
CA LYS A 280 -2.10 0.82 20.84
C LYS A 280 -3.41 0.09 21.15
N GLU A 281 -3.62 -0.29 22.42
CA GLU A 281 -4.82 -0.99 22.84
C GLU A 281 -6.06 -0.06 22.86
N ARG A 282 -5.81 1.23 23.05
CA ARG A 282 -6.84 2.27 23.06
C ARG A 282 -6.86 3.13 21.81
N THR A 283 -6.06 2.79 20.80
CA THR A 283 -5.94 3.57 19.57
C THR A 283 -6.42 2.78 18.36
N TYR A 284 -7.31 3.38 17.60
CA TYR A 284 -7.84 2.90 16.34
C TYR A 284 -7.33 3.78 15.20
N VAL A 285 -7.10 3.19 14.04
CA VAL A 285 -6.60 3.91 12.86
C VAL A 285 -7.49 3.60 11.66
N LEU A 286 -8.00 4.63 11.02
CA LEU A 286 -8.71 4.53 9.75
C LEU A 286 -7.98 5.39 8.70
N ASN A 287 -7.48 4.76 7.66
CA ASN A 287 -6.92 5.46 6.51
C ASN A 287 -7.97 5.65 5.43
N LEU A 288 -8.02 6.86 4.89
CA LEU A 288 -8.88 7.24 3.77
C LEU A 288 -8.00 7.54 2.56
N ASP A 289 -8.24 6.84 1.46
CA ASP A 289 -7.45 7.02 0.25
C ASP A 289 -8.32 6.76 -0.98
N CYS A 290 -8.31 7.69 -1.96
CA CYS A 290 -9.13 7.58 -3.17
C CYS A 290 -10.61 7.32 -2.86
N VAL A 291 -11.30 8.24 -2.16
CA VAL A 291 -12.67 8.04 -1.65
C VAL A 291 -13.73 8.93 -2.32
N GLY A 292 -13.35 9.67 -3.35
CA GLY A 292 -14.23 10.63 -4.07
C GLY A 292 -14.85 10.08 -5.35
N ARG A 293 -14.51 8.83 -5.78
CA ARG A 293 -14.97 8.21 -7.02
C ARG A 293 -15.29 6.73 -6.82
N GLY A 294 -15.92 6.14 -7.83
CA GLY A 294 -16.23 4.71 -7.83
C GLY A 294 -17.52 4.35 -7.11
N GLU A 295 -18.03 3.17 -7.43
CA GLU A 295 -19.34 2.73 -6.97
C GLU A 295 -19.27 1.95 -5.66
N ARG A 296 -18.13 1.34 -5.33
CA ARG A 296 -17.98 0.46 -4.18
C ARG A 296 -16.81 0.85 -3.29
N PHE A 297 -17.01 0.69 -2.01
CA PHE A 297 -15.91 0.75 -1.06
C PHE A 297 -15.11 -0.55 -1.07
N PHE A 298 -13.81 -0.44 -0.88
CA PHE A 298 -12.90 -1.54 -0.64
C PHE A 298 -12.32 -1.41 0.76
N ILE A 299 -12.53 -2.43 1.60
CA ILE A 299 -11.95 -2.50 2.94
C ILE A 299 -10.71 -3.38 2.86
N ILE A 300 -9.57 -2.86 3.27
CA ILE A 300 -8.32 -3.63 3.32
C ILE A 300 -8.34 -4.57 4.52
N LYS A 301 -8.36 -5.87 4.26
CA LYS A 301 -8.39 -6.94 5.28
C LYS A 301 -7.01 -7.33 5.80
N GLY A 302 -5.96 -6.96 5.07
CA GLY A 302 -4.58 -7.22 5.47
C GLY A 302 -3.56 -7.04 4.36
N LEU A 303 -2.30 -7.21 4.71
CA LEU A 303 -1.12 -6.99 3.88
C LEU A 303 -0.26 -8.24 3.79
N GLY A 304 0.47 -8.35 2.67
CA GLY A 304 1.46 -9.40 2.44
C GLY A 304 0.85 -10.76 2.10
N MET A 305 1.51 -11.54 1.26
CA MET A 305 1.07 -12.89 0.87
C MET A 305 1.69 -13.97 1.77
N ILE A 306 2.99 -13.94 1.95
CA ILE A 306 3.73 -14.95 2.75
C ILE A 306 3.67 -14.57 4.23
N PHE A 307 4.07 -13.34 4.57
CA PHE A 307 4.03 -12.81 5.93
C PHE A 307 2.79 -11.95 6.10
N LYS A 308 1.65 -12.61 6.33
CA LYS A 308 0.36 -11.95 6.46
C LYS A 308 0.30 -11.08 7.70
N LYS A 309 -0.18 -9.86 7.52
CA LYS A 309 -0.54 -8.95 8.60
C LYS A 309 -1.99 -8.56 8.39
N HIS A 310 -2.82 -8.87 9.34
CA HIS A 310 -4.25 -8.61 9.26
C HIS A 310 -4.57 -7.21 9.77
N SER A 311 -5.58 -6.59 9.17
CA SER A 311 -6.29 -5.47 9.77
C SER A 311 -6.94 -5.90 11.09
N ASP A 312 -7.27 -4.95 11.96
CA ASP A 312 -7.94 -5.25 13.23
C ASP A 312 -9.35 -5.77 13.00
N GLN A 313 -9.65 -6.97 13.51
CA GLN A 313 -10.94 -7.62 13.28
C GLN A 313 -12.11 -6.84 13.89
N MET A 314 -11.92 -6.28 15.10
CA MET A 314 -12.98 -5.52 15.76
C MET A 314 -13.34 -4.24 15.00
N LEU A 315 -12.31 -3.53 14.50
CA LEU A 315 -12.53 -2.35 13.69
C LEU A 315 -13.12 -2.73 12.33
N PHE A 316 -12.67 -3.82 11.72
CA PHE A 316 -13.24 -4.36 10.48
C PHE A 316 -14.74 -4.68 10.63
N ASP A 317 -15.13 -5.38 11.70
CA ASP A 317 -16.54 -5.71 11.98
C ASP A 317 -17.37 -4.43 12.20
N LEU A 318 -16.79 -3.43 12.87
CA LEU A 318 -17.45 -2.15 13.05
C LEU A 318 -17.70 -1.43 11.72
N LEU A 319 -16.69 -1.41 10.82
CA LEU A 319 -16.83 -0.83 9.48
C LEU A 319 -17.94 -1.54 8.69
N THR A 320 -17.93 -2.88 8.66
CA THR A 320 -18.91 -3.66 7.89
C THR A 320 -20.32 -3.49 8.41
N ASN A 321 -20.50 -3.34 9.73
CA ASN A 321 -21.79 -3.03 10.33
C ASN A 321 -22.30 -1.66 9.90
N VAL A 322 -21.44 -0.63 9.89
CA VAL A 322 -21.80 0.72 9.44
C VAL A 322 -22.10 0.75 7.94
N PHE A 323 -21.35 0.04 7.09
CA PHE A 323 -21.68 -0.12 5.67
C PHE A 323 -23.05 -0.75 5.45
N SER A 324 -23.37 -1.78 6.24
CA SER A 324 -24.68 -2.44 6.20
C SER A 324 -25.81 -1.54 6.68
N GLU A 325 -25.58 -0.79 7.76
CA GLU A 325 -26.56 0.17 8.32
C GLU A 325 -26.89 1.28 7.29
N LEU A 326 -25.88 1.79 6.61
CA LEU A 326 -26.03 2.85 5.60
C LEU A 326 -26.37 2.32 4.20
N GLN A 327 -26.50 1.00 4.03
CA GLN A 327 -26.74 0.32 2.75
C GLN A 327 -25.69 0.67 1.67
N LEU A 328 -24.45 0.94 2.09
CA LEU A 328 -23.36 1.27 1.18
C LEU A 328 -22.68 0.01 0.69
N PRO A 329 -22.49 -0.15 -0.64
CA PRO A 329 -21.86 -1.33 -1.20
C PRO A 329 -20.35 -1.35 -0.91
N TYR A 330 -19.84 -2.50 -0.43
CA TYR A 330 -18.42 -2.69 -0.17
C TYR A 330 -17.92 -4.05 -0.65
N GLU A 331 -16.63 -4.15 -0.86
CA GLU A 331 -15.87 -5.37 -1.16
C GLU A 331 -14.70 -5.51 -0.19
N GLU A 332 -14.26 -6.73 0.06
CA GLU A 332 -13.06 -7.00 0.82
C GLU A 332 -11.84 -7.04 -0.13
N CYS A 333 -10.76 -6.37 0.24
CA CYS A 333 -9.52 -6.40 -0.53
C CYS A 333 -8.36 -6.90 0.34
N TRP A 334 -7.36 -7.50 -0.29
CA TRP A 334 -6.12 -7.89 0.33
C TRP A 334 -4.95 -7.25 -0.42
N SER A 335 -4.06 -6.58 0.31
CA SER A 335 -2.91 -5.90 -0.27
C SER A 335 -3.28 -4.64 -1.06
N GLY A 336 -3.45 -3.55 -0.38
CA GLY A 336 -3.29 -2.19 -0.91
C GLY A 336 -2.18 -1.55 -0.11
N SER A 337 -1.27 -0.80 -0.76
CA SER A 337 -0.22 -0.08 -0.04
C SER A 337 -0.60 1.39 0.01
N SER A 338 -0.86 1.90 1.20
CA SER A 338 -1.05 3.30 1.51
C SER A 338 -0.60 3.51 2.96
N ASP A 339 -0.76 4.69 3.53
CA ASP A 339 -0.28 5.08 4.85
C ASP A 339 -0.65 4.10 5.99
N HIS A 340 -1.80 3.40 5.88
CA HIS A 340 -2.21 2.39 6.86
C HIS A 340 -1.18 1.26 7.04
N ALA A 341 -0.38 0.98 6.02
CA ALA A 341 0.58 -0.12 6.06
C ALA A 341 1.60 0.03 7.21
N GLU A 342 2.01 1.27 7.50
CA GLU A 342 2.95 1.55 8.58
C GLU A 342 2.34 1.29 9.97
N PHE A 343 1.07 1.59 10.15
CA PHE A 343 0.34 1.30 11.38
C PHE A 343 0.13 -0.21 11.58
N VAL A 344 -0.27 -0.93 10.53
CA VAL A 344 -0.38 -2.40 10.53
C VAL A 344 0.98 -3.04 10.87
N ASN A 345 2.07 -2.52 10.28
CA ASN A 345 3.44 -2.97 10.56
C ASN A 345 3.83 -2.83 12.04
N LYS A 346 3.28 -1.83 12.73
CA LYS A 346 3.50 -1.58 14.17
C LYS A 346 2.42 -2.17 15.06
N ARG A 347 1.48 -2.96 14.50
CA ARG A 347 0.39 -3.63 15.22
C ARG A 347 -0.59 -2.67 15.91
N PHE A 348 -0.91 -1.55 15.27
CA PHE A 348 -2.07 -0.74 15.66
C PHE A 348 -3.36 -1.40 15.18
N ARG A 349 -4.47 -1.10 15.83
CA ARG A 349 -5.81 -1.48 15.38
C ARG A 349 -6.20 -0.65 14.17
N THR A 350 -5.92 -1.19 12.97
CA THR A 350 -5.91 -0.41 11.73
C THR A 350 -6.82 -1.04 10.69
N CYS A 351 -7.60 -0.20 10.00
CA CYS A 351 -8.24 -0.51 8.73
C CYS A 351 -7.98 0.62 7.72
N ALA A 352 -8.18 0.32 6.45
CA ALA A 352 -8.16 1.32 5.38
C ALA A 352 -9.36 1.10 4.47
N ILE A 353 -9.89 2.20 3.94
CA ILE A 353 -10.94 2.18 2.93
C ILE A 353 -10.52 2.98 1.70
N PHE A 354 -10.89 2.43 0.56
CA PHE A 354 -10.77 3.02 -0.77
C PHE A 354 -12.12 2.96 -1.46
N ARG A 355 -12.28 3.66 -2.57
CA ARG A 355 -13.50 3.63 -3.34
C ARG A 355 -13.21 3.54 -4.83
N PHE A 356 -13.61 2.44 -5.47
CA PHE A 356 -13.31 2.15 -6.87
C PHE A 356 -14.50 1.49 -7.57
N ASN A 357 -14.43 1.42 -8.89
CA ASN A 357 -15.19 0.45 -9.65
C ASN A 357 -14.57 -0.94 -9.50
N VAL A 358 -15.32 -1.96 -9.87
CA VAL A 358 -14.96 -3.36 -9.66
C VAL A 358 -14.54 -4.00 -10.97
N LYS A 359 -13.42 -4.71 -10.96
CA LYS A 359 -13.03 -5.65 -12.01
C LYS A 359 -12.79 -7.04 -11.45
N LYS A 360 -12.86 -8.08 -12.29
CA LYS A 360 -12.58 -9.46 -11.88
C LYS A 360 -11.08 -9.71 -11.80
N ALA A 361 -10.67 -10.45 -10.76
CA ALA A 361 -9.31 -10.99 -10.67
C ALA A 361 -9.03 -11.95 -11.83
N ASN A 362 -7.81 -11.97 -12.34
CA ASN A 362 -7.40 -12.94 -13.34
C ASN A 362 -7.13 -14.33 -12.73
N ILE A 363 -6.95 -15.34 -13.60
CA ILE A 363 -6.77 -16.74 -13.17
C ILE A 363 -5.52 -16.89 -12.29
N ALA A 364 -4.39 -16.28 -12.67
CA ALA A 364 -3.15 -16.37 -11.90
C ALA A 364 -3.27 -15.73 -10.52
N GLU A 365 -3.92 -14.58 -10.43
CA GLU A 365 -4.22 -13.91 -9.16
C GLU A 365 -5.14 -14.76 -8.28
N THR A 366 -6.16 -15.39 -8.87
CA THR A 366 -7.05 -16.31 -8.15
C THR A 366 -6.28 -17.53 -7.62
N ILE A 367 -5.37 -18.11 -8.41
CA ILE A 367 -4.51 -19.22 -7.99
C ILE A 367 -3.61 -18.78 -6.83
N LEU A 368 -2.94 -17.62 -6.92
CA LEU A 368 -2.08 -17.11 -5.86
C LEU A 368 -2.86 -16.88 -4.56
N ARG A 369 -4.04 -16.26 -4.64
CA ARG A 369 -4.91 -16.06 -3.48
C ARG A 369 -5.27 -17.38 -2.78
N ASN A 370 -5.62 -18.40 -3.56
CA ASN A 370 -5.93 -19.71 -3.03
C ASN A 370 -4.70 -20.41 -2.44
N LEU A 371 -3.56 -20.38 -3.13
CA LEU A 371 -2.29 -20.95 -2.70
C LEU A 371 -1.85 -20.38 -1.35
N PHE A 372 -1.92 -19.07 -1.20
CA PHE A 372 -1.57 -18.38 0.04
C PHE A 372 -2.74 -18.26 1.03
N ARG A 373 -3.89 -18.88 0.74
CA ARG A 373 -5.09 -18.84 1.60
C ARG A 373 -5.42 -17.41 2.03
N ILE A 374 -5.46 -16.47 1.08
CA ILE A 374 -5.82 -15.08 1.34
C ILE A 374 -7.28 -15.02 1.81
N PRO A 375 -7.56 -14.42 2.99
CA PRO A 375 -8.91 -14.50 3.60
C PRO A 375 -9.84 -13.40 3.04
N ILE A 376 -10.11 -13.42 1.74
CA ILE A 376 -11.10 -12.58 1.08
C ILE A 376 -12.19 -13.44 0.45
N ARG A 377 -13.43 -12.93 0.43
CA ARG A 377 -14.60 -13.68 -0.03
C ARG A 377 -14.89 -13.49 -1.51
N THR A 378 -14.41 -12.40 -2.11
CA THR A 378 -14.76 -12.03 -3.48
C THR A 378 -13.57 -12.19 -4.42
N ASN A 379 -13.84 -12.46 -5.71
CA ASN A 379 -12.85 -12.40 -6.78
C ASN A 379 -12.77 -11.01 -7.42
N SER A 380 -13.32 -10.01 -6.74
CA SER A 380 -13.31 -8.63 -7.17
C SER A 380 -12.00 -7.95 -6.78
N ILE A 381 -11.52 -7.07 -7.64
CA ILE A 381 -10.36 -6.19 -7.39
C ILE A 381 -10.73 -4.76 -7.79
N PRO A 382 -10.09 -3.75 -7.17
CA PRO A 382 -10.32 -2.36 -7.53
C PRO A 382 -9.88 -2.08 -8.96
N ASP A 383 -10.61 -1.18 -9.65
CA ASP A 383 -10.24 -0.62 -10.95
C ASP A 383 -9.65 0.77 -10.77
N GLU A 384 -8.34 0.87 -10.86
CA GLU A 384 -7.54 2.06 -10.52
C GLU A 384 -7.11 2.86 -11.78
N ASP A 385 -7.85 2.75 -12.89
CA ASP A 385 -7.42 3.24 -14.21
C ASP A 385 -7.15 4.76 -14.29
N TRP A 386 -7.64 5.57 -13.34
CA TRP A 386 -7.42 7.03 -13.31
C TRP A 386 -6.31 7.49 -12.37
N ILE A 387 -5.89 6.63 -11.42
CA ILE A 387 -4.86 6.98 -10.44
C ILE A 387 -3.54 7.27 -11.14
N HIS A 388 -2.85 8.33 -10.72
CA HIS A 388 -1.59 8.79 -11.29
C HIS A 388 -1.70 9.16 -12.77
N THR A 389 -2.85 9.70 -13.18
CA THR A 389 -3.08 10.17 -14.56
C THR A 389 -3.51 11.64 -14.58
N GLU A 390 -3.54 12.23 -15.78
CA GLU A 390 -4.08 13.57 -16.00
C GLU A 390 -5.61 13.64 -15.81
N LYS A 391 -6.28 12.49 -15.66
CA LYS A 391 -7.73 12.39 -15.45
C LYS A 391 -8.12 12.51 -13.99
N ASP A 392 -7.15 12.49 -13.07
CA ASP A 392 -7.42 12.68 -11.67
C ASP A 392 -7.54 14.17 -11.33
N THR A 393 -8.67 14.74 -11.74
CA THR A 393 -9.01 16.16 -11.60
C THR A 393 -10.32 16.33 -10.83
N ALA A 394 -10.52 17.52 -10.28
CA ALA A 394 -11.69 17.83 -9.45
C ALA A 394 -13.03 17.76 -10.21
N GLU A 395 -13.03 17.89 -11.54
CA GLU A 395 -14.21 17.74 -12.39
C GLU A 395 -14.71 16.29 -12.43
N ASN A 396 -13.83 15.34 -12.15
CA ASN A 396 -14.12 13.92 -12.13
C ASN A 396 -14.51 13.38 -10.75
N ILE A 397 -14.54 14.25 -9.72
CA ILE A 397 -14.97 13.87 -8.38
C ILE A 397 -16.49 13.94 -8.28
N ASP A 398 -17.08 12.92 -7.67
CA ASP A 398 -18.50 12.82 -7.44
C ASP A 398 -18.85 13.35 -6.03
N GLU A 399 -19.63 14.44 -5.98
CA GLU A 399 -20.03 15.06 -4.71
C GLU A 399 -20.87 14.12 -3.83
N GLN A 400 -21.71 13.28 -4.45
CA GLN A 400 -22.50 12.29 -3.72
C GLN A 400 -21.58 11.25 -3.07
N ARG A 401 -20.51 10.83 -3.77
CA ARG A 401 -19.56 9.87 -3.23
C ARG A 401 -18.76 10.43 -2.04
N LEU A 402 -18.38 11.69 -2.10
CA LEU A 402 -17.77 12.39 -0.96
C LEU A 402 -18.73 12.47 0.22
N GLU A 403 -20.01 12.77 -0.02
CA GLU A 403 -21.03 12.84 1.02
C GLU A 403 -21.28 11.47 1.66
N GLU A 404 -21.46 10.42 0.87
CA GLU A 404 -21.61 9.05 1.37
C GLU A 404 -20.41 8.62 2.23
N THR A 405 -19.18 8.97 1.80
CA THR A 405 -17.97 8.65 2.56
C THR A 405 -17.90 9.45 3.87
N THR A 406 -18.25 10.72 3.82
CA THR A 406 -18.31 11.57 5.04
C THR A 406 -19.35 11.05 6.04
N LEU A 407 -20.55 10.70 5.58
CA LEU A 407 -21.59 10.10 6.42
C LEU A 407 -21.13 8.78 7.04
N PHE A 408 -20.48 7.94 6.25
CA PHE A 408 -19.89 6.69 6.73
C PHE A 408 -18.87 6.94 7.86
N VAL A 409 -17.92 7.86 7.66
CA VAL A 409 -16.89 8.16 8.66
C VAL A 409 -17.48 8.75 9.94
N VAL A 410 -18.42 9.70 9.81
CA VAL A 410 -19.11 10.28 10.98
C VAL A 410 -19.85 9.19 11.74
N ARG A 411 -20.59 8.33 11.05
CA ARG A 411 -21.35 7.24 11.68
C ARG A 411 -20.45 6.22 12.35
N LEU A 412 -19.32 5.89 11.72
CA LEU A 412 -18.30 5.02 12.33
C LEU A 412 -17.77 5.61 13.65
N ILE A 413 -17.48 6.90 13.68
CA ILE A 413 -17.01 7.60 14.88
C ILE A 413 -18.07 7.57 15.99
N GLU A 414 -19.33 7.80 15.64
CA GLU A 414 -20.45 7.71 16.59
C GLU A 414 -20.56 6.30 17.17
N ARG A 415 -20.53 5.26 16.34
CA ARG A 415 -20.58 3.86 16.78
C ARG A 415 -19.37 3.45 17.62
N LEU A 416 -18.18 3.93 17.26
CA LEU A 416 -16.97 3.70 18.06
C LEU A 416 -17.08 4.37 19.42
N ASN A 417 -17.58 5.61 19.47
CA ASN A 417 -17.81 6.36 20.71
C ASN A 417 -18.84 5.66 21.62
N GLU A 418 -19.94 5.15 21.06
CA GLU A 418 -20.94 4.35 21.80
C GLU A 418 -20.31 3.09 22.40
N LYS A 419 -19.50 2.37 21.61
CA LYS A 419 -18.80 1.17 22.05
C LYS A 419 -17.83 1.46 23.20
N ILE A 420 -17.09 2.57 23.14
CA ILE A 420 -16.17 3.00 24.18
C ILE A 420 -16.95 3.35 25.48
N LYS A 421 -18.08 4.05 25.39
CA LYS A 421 -18.93 4.36 26.54
C LYS A 421 -19.41 3.12 27.31
N ASN A 422 -19.59 2.00 26.59
CA ASN A 422 -20.04 0.75 27.20
C ASN A 422 -18.91 -0.09 27.81
N ILE A 423 -17.65 0.32 27.62
CA ILE A 423 -16.45 -0.34 28.19
C ILE A 423 -15.99 0.38 29.45
N VAL A 424 -16.27 1.67 29.58
CA VAL A 424 -15.96 2.53 30.72
C VAL A 424 -17.12 2.52 31.71
#